data_e7f5680448511a499595e5b21aa2a380
#
_entry.id   e7f5680448511a499595e5b21aa2a380
#
_cell.length_a   1.000
_cell.length_b   1.000
_cell.length_c   1.000
_cell.angle_alpha   90.00
_cell.angle_beta   90.00
_cell.angle_gamma   90.00
#
_symmetry.space_group_name_H-M   'P 1'
#
loop_
_entity.id
_entity.type
_entity.pdbx_description
1 polymer ?
#
loop_
_entity_poly.entity_id
_entity_poly.type
_entity_poly.pdbx_seq_one_letter_code
_entity_poly.pdbx_strand_id
1 'polypeptide(L)'
;MTPCRPLHVVDLGLFKYTLEGFYICLGMNLKSKGPSKILMELDSLARCVGRFMSHQSDRGLPRTYFPFGVTGGTKLSGHEYQGVLLVLLIMCNMEESRTLFLTKISLPELYQWMRLFELLLGWRYWLKQSFIPRLEVEQSQLATQQLMMMFKSTVKRKHGNGSKFPKIHLPCHFAENMLD
;
A
#
# COMPACT_ATOMS: atom_id res chain seq x y z
N MET A 1 -27.62 -7.58 -0.66
CA MET A 1 -26.42 -7.04 -1.39
C MET A 1 -25.25 -7.95 -1.14
N THR A 2 -24.49 -8.33 -2.16
CA THR A 2 -23.27 -9.16 -1.96
C THR A 2 -22.22 -8.27 -1.27
N PRO A 3 -21.71 -8.67 -0.09
CA PRO A 3 -20.72 -7.87 0.62
C PRO A 3 -19.51 -7.62 -0.29
N CYS A 4 -19.10 -6.38 -0.41
CA CYS A 4 -17.96 -6.01 -1.25
C CYS A 4 -16.73 -6.68 -0.66
N ARG A 5 -16.17 -7.66 -1.36
CA ARG A 5 -15.02 -8.43 -0.87
C ARG A 5 -13.82 -7.50 -0.69
N PRO A 6 -13.24 -7.38 0.51
CA PRO A 6 -12.08 -6.53 0.78
C PRO A 6 -10.92 -6.77 -0.20
N LEU A 7 -10.76 -8.01 -0.68
CA LEU A 7 -9.75 -8.38 -1.67
C LEU A 7 -9.79 -7.52 -2.94
N HIS A 8 -10.97 -7.25 -3.51
CA HIS A 8 -11.04 -6.52 -4.77
C HIS A 8 -10.91 -5.01 -4.62
N VAL A 9 -11.36 -4.46 -3.50
CA VAL A 9 -11.34 -3.01 -3.27
C VAL A 9 -10.04 -2.57 -2.63
N VAL A 10 -9.60 -3.27 -1.60
CA VAL A 10 -8.40 -2.92 -0.83
C VAL A 10 -7.15 -3.44 -1.50
N ASP A 11 -7.03 -4.76 -1.62
CA ASP A 11 -5.78 -5.39 -2.02
C ASP A 11 -5.48 -5.18 -3.52
N LEU A 12 -6.46 -5.44 -4.41
CA LEU A 12 -6.31 -5.25 -5.86
C LEU A 12 -6.63 -3.84 -6.34
N GLY A 13 -7.24 -3.02 -5.51
CA GLY A 13 -7.54 -1.62 -5.77
C GLY A 13 -6.52 -0.70 -5.10
N LEU A 14 -6.79 -0.33 -3.84
CA LEU A 14 -6.02 0.71 -3.15
C LEU A 14 -4.54 0.38 -3.02
N PHE A 15 -4.18 -0.84 -2.59
CA PHE A 15 -2.78 -1.22 -2.41
C PHE A 15 -2.01 -1.21 -3.72
N LYS A 16 -2.58 -1.80 -4.77
CA LYS A 16 -1.96 -1.81 -6.10
C LYS A 16 -1.70 -0.39 -6.60
N TYR A 17 -2.72 0.48 -6.57
CA TYR A 17 -2.56 1.86 -7.05
C TYR A 17 -1.62 2.69 -6.19
N THR A 18 -1.57 2.43 -4.88
CA THR A 18 -0.61 3.07 -3.97
C THR A 18 0.82 2.70 -4.37
N LEU A 19 1.09 1.42 -4.61
CA LEU A 19 2.40 0.95 -5.05
C LEU A 19 2.79 1.53 -6.41
N GLU A 20 1.89 1.46 -7.39
CA GLU A 20 2.13 2.05 -8.72
C GLU A 20 2.44 3.55 -8.62
N GLY A 21 1.68 4.29 -7.82
CA GLY A 21 1.89 5.72 -7.58
C GLY A 21 3.23 6.02 -6.91
N PHE A 22 3.60 5.26 -5.89
CA PHE A 22 4.88 5.40 -5.20
C PHE A 22 6.06 5.14 -6.15
N TYR A 23 6.00 4.07 -6.92
CA TYR A 23 7.04 3.75 -7.89
C TYR A 23 7.17 4.82 -8.98
N ILE A 24 6.06 5.40 -9.43
CA ILE A 24 6.09 6.52 -10.38
C ILE A 24 6.82 7.73 -9.77
N CYS A 25 6.58 8.05 -8.49
CA CYS A 25 7.28 9.13 -7.79
C CYS A 25 8.78 8.85 -7.67
N LEU A 26 9.19 7.60 -7.53
CA LEU A 26 10.59 7.18 -7.56
C LEU A 26 11.22 7.21 -8.97
N GLY A 27 10.48 7.67 -9.98
CA GLY A 27 10.96 7.76 -11.35
C GLY A 27 10.93 6.45 -12.13
N MET A 28 10.17 5.46 -11.65
CA MET A 28 9.97 4.23 -12.41
C MET A 28 9.14 4.49 -13.66
N ASN A 29 9.72 4.20 -14.80
CA ASN A 29 8.94 4.07 -16.00
C ASN A 29 8.45 2.63 -16.12
N LEU A 30 7.19 2.37 -15.76
CA LEU A 30 6.56 1.05 -15.83
C LEU A 30 6.58 0.43 -17.25
N LYS A 31 6.97 1.20 -18.27
CA LYS A 31 7.10 0.77 -19.65
C LYS A 31 8.56 0.59 -20.11
N SER A 32 9.55 0.91 -19.29
CA SER A 32 10.96 0.77 -19.68
C SER A 32 11.42 -0.69 -19.57
N LYS A 33 12.17 -1.13 -20.58
CA LYS A 33 12.69 -2.50 -20.66
C LYS A 33 13.97 -2.71 -19.84
N GLY A 34 14.04 -2.23 -18.62
CA GLY A 34 15.16 -2.51 -17.75
C GLY A 34 15.06 -1.78 -16.41
N PRO A 35 15.46 -2.42 -15.31
CA PRO A 35 15.48 -1.78 -14.02
C PRO A 35 16.57 -0.70 -13.97
N SER A 36 16.23 0.48 -13.45
CA SER A 36 17.25 1.47 -13.10
C SER A 36 18.12 0.93 -11.95
N LYS A 37 19.36 1.44 -11.81
CA LYS A 37 20.27 1.05 -10.72
C LYS A 37 19.58 1.19 -9.34
N ILE A 38 18.87 2.28 -9.13
CA ILE A 38 18.11 2.53 -7.88
C ILE A 38 17.09 1.42 -7.60
N LEU A 39 16.38 0.94 -8.63
CA LEU A 39 15.39 -0.12 -8.45
C LEU A 39 16.02 -1.44 -8.10
N MET A 40 17.19 -1.75 -8.68
CA MET A 40 17.94 -2.95 -8.32
C MET A 40 18.43 -2.90 -6.86
N GLU A 41 18.87 -1.73 -6.40
CA GLU A 41 19.26 -1.50 -5.00
C GLU A 41 18.05 -1.63 -4.07
N LEU A 42 16.93 -1.01 -4.40
CA LEU A 42 15.69 -1.14 -3.64
C LEU A 42 15.18 -2.58 -3.56
N ASP A 43 15.22 -3.32 -4.67
CA ASP A 43 14.84 -4.73 -4.69
C ASP A 43 15.80 -5.60 -3.86
N SER A 44 17.09 -5.28 -3.83
CA SER A 44 18.06 -5.95 -2.98
C SER A 44 17.78 -5.73 -1.51
N LEU A 45 17.56 -4.48 -1.10
CA LEU A 45 17.19 -4.12 0.27
C LEU A 45 15.85 -4.73 0.67
N ALA A 46 14.84 -4.66 -0.21
CA ALA A 46 13.53 -5.25 0.04
C ALA A 46 13.60 -6.77 0.25
N ARG A 47 14.47 -7.47 -0.48
CA ARG A 47 14.70 -8.91 -0.25
C ARG A 47 15.33 -9.18 1.12
N CYS A 48 16.30 -8.37 1.55
CA CYS A 48 16.93 -8.51 2.86
C CYS A 48 15.91 -8.27 3.98
N VAL A 49 15.18 -7.15 3.93
CA VAL A 49 14.14 -6.80 4.91
C VAL A 49 13.04 -7.85 4.94
N GLY A 50 12.52 -8.21 3.77
CA GLY A 50 11.44 -9.18 3.66
C GLY A 50 11.85 -10.58 4.15
N ARG A 51 13.09 -11.00 3.89
CA ARG A 51 13.64 -12.25 4.40
C ARG A 51 13.75 -12.22 5.93
N PHE A 52 14.29 -11.14 6.49
CA PHE A 52 14.37 -10.96 7.93
C PHE A 52 12.99 -11.04 8.59
N MET A 53 12.01 -10.32 8.06
CA MET A 53 10.64 -10.34 8.56
C MET A 53 9.97 -11.72 8.43
N SER A 54 10.25 -12.47 7.36
CA SER A 54 9.66 -13.79 7.17
C SER A 54 10.09 -14.82 8.20
N HIS A 55 11.18 -14.59 8.91
CA HIS A 55 11.64 -15.42 10.03
C HIS A 55 10.95 -15.07 11.36
N GLN A 56 10.21 -13.96 11.43
CA GLN A 56 9.38 -13.65 12.57
C GLN A 56 8.18 -14.61 12.59
N SER A 57 7.99 -15.29 13.70
CA SER A 57 7.00 -16.37 13.83
C SER A 57 5.55 -15.91 13.98
N ASP A 58 5.27 -14.62 13.80
CA ASP A 58 3.93 -14.09 13.87
C ASP A 58 3.09 -14.51 12.65
N ARG A 59 2.15 -15.42 12.89
CA ARG A 59 1.23 -15.95 11.86
C ARG A 59 0.24 -14.91 11.32
N GLY A 60 0.13 -13.74 11.98
CA GLY A 60 -0.73 -12.63 11.56
C GLY A 60 -0.12 -11.77 10.46
N LEU A 61 1.20 -11.80 10.27
CA LEU A 61 1.87 -10.99 9.26
C LEU A 61 1.58 -11.49 7.83
N PRO A 62 1.44 -10.58 6.86
CA PRO A 62 1.37 -10.96 5.45
C PRO A 62 2.72 -11.52 4.98
N ARG A 63 2.71 -12.22 3.83
CA ARG A 63 3.95 -12.63 3.17
C ARG A 63 4.82 -11.40 2.87
N THR A 64 6.06 -11.40 3.34
CA THR A 64 7.01 -10.28 3.20
C THR A 64 8.21 -10.61 2.31
N TYR A 65 8.52 -11.88 2.11
CA TYR A 65 9.65 -12.28 1.28
C TYR A 65 9.27 -12.46 -0.18
N PHE A 66 9.89 -11.68 -1.05
CA PHE A 66 9.71 -11.66 -2.50
C PHE A 66 11.06 -11.92 -3.18
N PRO A 67 11.35 -13.16 -3.62
CA PRO A 67 12.66 -13.54 -4.16
C PRO A 67 13.04 -12.78 -5.44
N PHE A 68 12.03 -12.34 -6.20
CA PHE A 68 12.23 -11.59 -7.45
C PHE A 68 12.17 -10.06 -7.26
N GLY A 69 12.16 -9.59 -6.01
CA GLY A 69 12.02 -8.18 -5.67
C GLY A 69 10.57 -7.71 -5.62
N VAL A 70 10.39 -6.43 -5.31
CA VAL A 70 9.08 -5.78 -5.12
C VAL A 70 8.74 -4.81 -6.26
N THR A 71 9.73 -4.43 -7.09
CA THR A 71 9.59 -3.41 -8.13
C THR A 71 9.41 -3.98 -9.54
N GLY A 72 9.82 -5.21 -9.77
CA GLY A 72 9.93 -5.77 -11.11
C GLY A 72 8.76 -6.62 -11.55
N GLY A 73 7.69 -6.06 -12.13
CA GLY A 73 6.77 -6.77 -13.05
C GLY A 73 6.14 -8.08 -12.60
N THR A 74 6.38 -8.51 -11.37
CA THR A 74 5.79 -9.72 -10.80
C THR A 74 4.29 -9.51 -10.63
N LYS A 75 3.50 -10.43 -11.14
CA LYS A 75 2.05 -10.44 -10.89
C LYS A 75 1.84 -10.80 -9.42
N LEU A 76 1.71 -9.76 -8.58
CA LEU A 76 1.40 -9.94 -7.18
C LEU A 76 -0.07 -10.33 -7.02
N SER A 77 -0.33 -11.28 -6.13
CA SER A 77 -1.69 -11.56 -5.65
C SER A 77 -2.15 -10.46 -4.69
N GLY A 78 -3.48 -10.37 -4.45
CA GLY A 78 -4.02 -9.36 -3.54
C GLY A 78 -3.32 -9.32 -2.18
N HIS A 79 -3.08 -10.48 -1.57
CA HIS A 79 -2.40 -10.56 -0.26
C HIS A 79 -0.93 -10.15 -0.31
N GLU A 80 -0.25 -10.35 -1.43
CA GLU A 80 1.16 -9.96 -1.59
C GLU A 80 1.33 -8.44 -1.65
N TYR A 81 0.37 -7.69 -2.17
CA TYR A 81 0.40 -6.22 -2.12
C TYR A 81 0.51 -5.68 -0.69
N GLN A 82 -0.19 -6.29 0.26
CA GLN A 82 -0.09 -5.92 1.68
C GLN A 82 1.33 -6.14 2.22
N GLY A 83 1.94 -7.28 1.89
CA GLY A 83 3.30 -7.58 2.31
C GLY A 83 4.34 -6.63 1.71
N VAL A 84 4.19 -6.28 0.42
CA VAL A 84 5.07 -5.29 -0.23
C VAL A 84 4.95 -3.93 0.44
N LEU A 85 3.73 -3.44 0.73
CA LEU A 85 3.54 -2.18 1.44
C LEU A 85 4.19 -2.17 2.82
N LEU A 86 4.08 -3.29 3.56
CA LEU A 86 4.71 -3.42 4.87
C LEU A 86 6.24 -3.37 4.76
N VAL A 87 6.83 -4.07 3.81
CA VAL A 87 8.28 -4.02 3.55
C VAL A 87 8.70 -2.59 3.19
N LEU A 88 8.00 -1.92 2.30
CA LEU A 88 8.30 -0.55 1.91
C LEU A 88 8.16 0.45 3.08
N LEU A 89 7.16 0.28 3.94
CA LEU A 89 7.01 1.12 5.15
C LEU A 89 8.22 0.98 6.08
N ILE A 90 8.73 -0.24 6.28
CA ILE A 90 9.94 -0.47 7.07
C ILE A 90 11.14 0.18 6.39
N MET A 91 11.30 -0.01 5.07
CA MET A 91 12.39 0.58 4.30
C MET A 91 12.36 2.12 4.35
N CYS A 92 11.21 2.76 4.42
CA CYS A 92 11.12 4.21 4.59
C CYS A 92 11.70 4.69 5.94
N ASN A 93 11.74 3.82 6.95
CA ASN A 93 12.31 4.11 8.27
C ASN A 93 13.79 3.72 8.41
N MET A 94 14.33 2.91 7.49
CA MET A 94 15.74 2.52 7.49
C MET A 94 16.59 3.61 6.80
N GLU A 95 17.74 3.92 7.37
CA GLU A 95 18.60 5.00 6.89
C GLU A 95 19.07 4.76 5.45
N GLU A 96 19.54 3.55 5.14
CA GLU A 96 20.08 3.20 3.83
C GLU A 96 19.03 3.36 2.71
N SER A 97 17.85 2.79 2.90
CA SER A 97 16.79 2.88 1.90
C SER A 97 16.12 4.25 1.88
N ARG A 98 16.00 4.93 3.02
CA ARG A 98 15.50 6.30 3.09
C ARG A 98 16.36 7.25 2.29
N THR A 99 17.69 7.13 2.38
CA THR A 99 18.61 7.91 1.57
C THR A 99 18.38 7.71 0.08
N LEU A 100 18.13 6.47 -0.37
CA LEU A 100 17.79 6.19 -1.78
C LEU A 100 16.46 6.85 -2.18
N PHE A 101 15.43 6.77 -1.35
CA PHE A 101 14.14 7.43 -1.63
C PHE A 101 14.31 8.94 -1.77
N LEU A 102 15.07 9.58 -0.88
CA LEU A 102 15.30 11.02 -0.86
C LEU A 102 16.11 11.53 -2.07
N THR A 103 16.72 10.66 -2.86
CA THR A 103 17.28 11.04 -4.17
C THR A 103 16.21 11.38 -5.21
N LYS A 104 14.96 10.98 -4.99
CA LYS A 104 13.85 11.07 -5.96
C LYS A 104 12.65 11.86 -5.48
N ILE A 105 12.38 11.83 -4.18
CA ILE A 105 11.25 12.51 -3.56
C ILE A 105 11.74 13.34 -2.38
N SER A 106 11.04 14.42 -2.07
CA SER A 106 11.36 15.26 -0.91
C SER A 106 10.97 14.54 0.40
N LEU A 107 11.60 14.96 1.50
CA LEU A 107 11.30 14.41 2.82
C LEU A 107 9.81 14.56 3.22
N PRO A 108 9.14 15.72 2.99
CA PRO A 108 7.71 15.84 3.24
C PRO A 108 6.85 14.86 2.42
N GLU A 109 7.20 14.65 1.14
CA GLU A 109 6.51 13.67 0.29
C GLU A 109 6.72 12.24 0.80
N LEU A 110 7.93 11.89 1.24
CA LEU A 110 8.20 10.59 1.85
C LEU A 110 7.33 10.35 3.08
N TYR A 111 7.20 11.34 3.97
CA TYR A 111 6.31 11.26 5.13
C TYR A 111 4.84 11.09 4.75
N GLN A 112 4.37 11.76 3.69
CA GLN A 112 3.01 11.56 3.19
C GLN A 112 2.79 10.11 2.71
N TRP A 113 3.75 9.53 2.00
CA TRP A 113 3.69 8.13 1.57
C TRP A 113 3.71 7.16 2.74
N MET A 114 4.60 7.37 3.72
CA MET A 114 4.66 6.55 4.94
C MET A 114 3.31 6.57 5.67
N ARG A 115 2.75 7.76 5.86
CA ARG A 115 1.46 7.91 6.52
C ARG A 115 0.34 7.21 5.77
N LEU A 116 0.34 7.27 4.43
CA LEU A 116 -0.63 6.55 3.60
C LEU A 116 -0.47 5.03 3.76
N PHE A 117 0.75 4.51 3.78
CA PHE A 117 1.02 3.08 3.98
C PHE A 117 0.51 2.61 5.35
N GLU A 118 0.81 3.36 6.42
CA GLU A 118 0.34 3.07 7.78
C GLU A 118 -1.19 3.00 7.84
N LEU A 119 -1.87 4.02 7.30
CA LEU A 119 -3.32 4.09 7.31
C LEU A 119 -3.96 2.95 6.52
N LEU A 120 -3.43 2.62 5.34
CA LEU A 120 -3.93 1.52 4.52
C LEU A 120 -3.74 0.16 5.19
N LEU A 121 -2.57 -0.08 5.77
CA LEU A 121 -2.27 -1.32 6.50
C LEU A 121 -3.14 -1.46 7.75
N GLY A 122 -3.26 -0.38 8.54
CA GLY A 122 -4.11 -0.35 9.73
C GLY A 122 -5.58 -0.57 9.39
N TRP A 123 -6.09 0.11 8.36
CA TRP A 123 -7.46 -0.05 7.90
C TRP A 123 -7.74 -1.47 7.39
N ARG A 124 -6.79 -2.08 6.66
CA ARG A 124 -6.89 -3.46 6.21
C ARG A 124 -6.88 -4.46 7.37
N TYR A 125 -6.07 -4.20 8.40
CA TYR A 125 -6.04 -5.00 9.62
C TYR A 125 -7.37 -4.92 10.36
N TRP A 126 -7.94 -3.73 10.52
CA TRP A 126 -9.24 -3.51 11.11
C TRP A 126 -10.35 -4.29 10.37
N LEU A 127 -10.36 -4.27 9.03
CA LEU A 127 -11.32 -5.02 8.22
C LEU A 127 -11.19 -6.56 8.33
N LYS A 128 -10.08 -7.07 8.87
CA LYS A 128 -9.88 -8.51 9.10
C LYS A 128 -10.38 -9.01 10.44
N GLN A 129 -10.78 -8.13 11.33
CA GLN A 129 -11.27 -8.52 12.64
C GLN A 129 -12.55 -9.35 12.50
N SER A 130 -12.66 -10.41 13.28
CA SER A 130 -13.84 -11.30 13.28
C SER A 130 -15.04 -10.68 13.95
N PHE A 131 -14.81 -9.69 14.81
CA PHE A 131 -15.84 -8.93 15.51
C PHE A 131 -15.42 -7.47 15.57
N ILE A 132 -16.29 -6.58 15.15
CA ILE A 132 -16.11 -5.14 15.21
C ILE A 132 -17.31 -4.56 15.94
N PRO A 133 -17.11 -3.87 17.10
CA PRO A 133 -18.20 -3.23 17.81
C PRO A 133 -18.89 -2.18 16.94
N ARG A 134 -20.21 -2.07 17.08
CA ARG A 134 -21.01 -1.10 16.30
C ARG A 134 -20.46 0.34 16.40
N LEU A 135 -20.09 0.75 17.61
CA LEU A 135 -19.50 2.08 17.83
C LEU A 135 -18.22 2.30 17.03
N GLU A 136 -17.36 1.28 16.92
CA GLU A 136 -16.15 1.38 16.08
C GLU A 136 -16.48 1.48 14.60
N VAL A 137 -17.52 0.80 14.13
CA VAL A 137 -17.97 0.90 12.74
C VAL A 137 -18.45 2.33 12.44
N GLU A 138 -19.24 2.92 13.32
CA GLU A 138 -19.70 4.31 13.19
C GLU A 138 -18.54 5.31 13.19
N GLN A 139 -17.56 5.14 14.09
CA GLN A 139 -16.36 5.99 14.15
C GLN A 139 -15.44 5.78 12.93
N SER A 140 -15.40 4.59 12.37
CA SER A 140 -14.54 4.26 11.23
C SER A 140 -14.93 5.00 9.94
N GLN A 141 -16.15 5.48 9.83
CA GLN A 141 -16.62 6.21 8.65
C GLN A 141 -15.79 7.47 8.41
N LEU A 142 -15.55 8.27 9.45
CA LEU A 142 -14.72 9.47 9.36
C LEU A 142 -13.27 9.12 9.03
N ALA A 143 -12.71 8.11 9.70
CA ALA A 143 -11.34 7.63 9.44
C ALA A 143 -11.19 7.13 8.00
N THR A 144 -12.18 6.43 7.47
CA THR A 144 -12.19 5.96 6.08
C THR A 144 -12.25 7.13 5.10
N GLN A 145 -13.07 8.15 5.38
CA GLN A 145 -13.12 9.36 4.54
C GLN A 145 -11.77 10.08 4.53
N GLN A 146 -11.14 10.26 5.69
CA GLN A 146 -9.80 10.87 5.80
C GLN A 146 -8.74 10.05 5.04
N LEU A 147 -8.76 8.73 5.17
CA LEU A 147 -7.89 7.86 4.39
C LEU A 147 -8.08 8.06 2.88
N MET A 148 -9.32 8.14 2.41
CA MET A 148 -9.61 8.33 0.99
C MET A 148 -9.21 9.71 0.48
N MET A 149 -9.34 10.75 1.30
CA MET A 149 -8.83 12.09 0.98
C MET A 149 -7.30 12.07 0.85
N MET A 150 -6.60 11.45 1.79
CA MET A 150 -5.15 11.32 1.75
C MET A 150 -4.70 10.49 0.54
N PHE A 151 -5.37 9.39 0.26
CA PHE A 151 -5.09 8.59 -0.94
C PHE A 151 -5.21 9.43 -2.23
N LYS A 152 -6.29 10.20 -2.38
CA LYS A 152 -6.50 11.06 -3.56
C LYS A 152 -5.45 12.16 -3.69
N SER A 153 -4.97 12.72 -2.58
CA SER A 153 -3.96 13.79 -2.61
C SER A 153 -2.54 13.27 -2.86
N THR A 154 -2.24 12.05 -2.42
CA THR A 154 -0.89 11.46 -2.49
C THR A 154 -0.67 10.66 -3.76
N VAL A 155 -1.65 9.81 -4.15
CA VAL A 155 -1.53 8.91 -5.30
C VAL A 155 -1.87 9.64 -6.59
N LYS A 156 -0.86 10.20 -7.25
CA LYS A 156 -1.01 10.85 -8.56
C LYS A 156 -1.05 9.81 -9.67
N ARG A 157 -2.06 9.88 -10.53
CA ARG A 157 -2.12 9.03 -11.73
C ARG A 157 -1.26 9.60 -12.86
N LYS A 158 -0.60 8.71 -13.59
CA LYS A 158 0.26 9.06 -14.73
C LYS A 158 -0.51 9.59 -15.95
N HIS A 159 -1.79 9.31 -16.09
CA HIS A 159 -2.62 9.70 -17.22
C HIS A 159 -3.92 10.36 -16.77
N GLY A 160 -4.13 11.58 -17.21
CA GLY A 160 -5.21 12.55 -17.25
C GLY A 160 -6.62 12.28 -16.73
N ASN A 161 -6.96 11.10 -16.27
CA ASN A 161 -8.30 10.79 -15.78
C ASN A 161 -8.51 11.09 -14.28
N GLY A 162 -7.63 11.88 -13.68
CA GLY A 162 -7.75 12.29 -12.29
C GLY A 162 -7.86 11.10 -11.32
N SER A 163 -8.53 11.31 -10.21
CA SER A 163 -8.79 10.28 -9.18
C SER A 163 -9.96 9.34 -9.52
N LYS A 164 -10.30 9.18 -10.80
CA LYS A 164 -11.35 8.24 -11.22
C LYS A 164 -10.82 6.80 -11.20
N PHE A 165 -10.51 6.33 -10.01
CA PHE A 165 -10.26 4.90 -9.81
C PHE A 165 -11.59 4.16 -9.85
N PRO A 166 -11.69 3.05 -10.58
CA PRO A 166 -12.88 2.22 -10.48
C PRO A 166 -13.12 1.86 -9.01
N LYS A 167 -14.35 2.10 -8.53
CA LYS A 167 -14.76 1.74 -7.17
C LYS A 167 -14.06 2.46 -6.00
N ILE A 168 -13.40 3.59 -6.22
CA ILE A 168 -12.75 4.36 -5.13
C ILE A 168 -13.76 4.85 -4.05
N HIS A 169 -15.03 4.97 -4.41
CA HIS A 169 -16.09 5.37 -3.49
C HIS A 169 -16.54 4.22 -2.57
N LEU A 170 -16.30 2.97 -2.95
CA LEU A 170 -16.78 1.81 -2.18
C LEU A 170 -16.25 1.75 -0.74
N PRO A 171 -14.98 2.12 -0.45
CA PRO A 171 -14.52 2.17 0.94
C PRO A 171 -15.36 3.08 1.83
N CYS A 172 -15.89 4.18 1.29
CA CYS A 172 -16.71 5.12 2.06
C CYS A 172 -18.04 4.53 2.51
N HIS A 173 -18.53 3.47 1.84
CA HIS A 173 -19.76 2.77 2.18
C HIS A 173 -19.56 1.52 3.03
N PHE A 174 -18.32 1.18 3.42
CA PHE A 174 -18.11 -0.02 4.23
C PHE A 174 -18.76 0.05 5.60
N ALA A 175 -18.70 1.21 6.26
CA ALA A 175 -19.35 1.38 7.55
C ALA A 175 -20.87 1.22 7.44
N GLU A 176 -21.48 1.83 6.42
CA GLU A 176 -22.93 1.72 6.15
C GLU A 176 -23.32 0.26 5.91
N ASN A 177 -22.58 -0.45 5.06
CA ASN A 177 -22.84 -1.87 4.74
C ASN A 177 -22.58 -2.85 5.91
N MET A 178 -21.89 -2.41 6.97
CA MET A 178 -21.66 -3.23 8.16
C MET A 178 -22.73 -2.99 9.25
N LEU A 179 -23.48 -1.90 9.15
CA LEU A 179 -24.52 -1.55 10.12
C LEU A 179 -25.90 -2.08 9.74
N ASP A 180 -26.12 -2.41 8.46
CA ASP A 180 -27.31 -3.07 7.91
C ASP A 180 -27.24 -4.61 8.12
#